data_8f04f9d8123eae41197770a0cb3bc1ec
#
_entry.id   8f04f9d8123eae41197770a0cb3bc1ec
#
_cell.length_a   1.000
_cell.length_b   1.000
_cell.length_c   1.000
_cell.angle_alpha   90.00
_cell.angle_beta   90.00
_cell.angle_gamma   90.00
#
_symmetry.space_group_name_H-M   'P 1'
#
loop_
_entity.id
_entity.type
_entity.pdbx_description
1 polymer ?
#
loop_
_entity_poly.entity_id
_entity_poly.type
_entity_poly.pdbx_seq_one_letter_code
_entity_poly.pdbx_strand_id
1 'polypeptide(L)'
;TKLSSMDGFCDPGGIVKLAHRMRHPAVAITDHGVCQGDPEAMRAADDIHKSDPDFKLIYGCAAYFVDDMNTSVYGVKDQPLDGEFCVFDTESTGLDPGVVSRTEIRADNVKNGEVVEEFDTFVKPGKPITPKITELTGITNEMVADAPGEKEALEAFLKFAGDRILVGHNVHAFDMRFLRAAAKRSGIKLEPTYIDTLTMAQAMYPGLPTYKQGTINKH
;
A
#
# COMPACT_ATOMS: atom_id res chain seq x y z
N THR A 1 1.53 2.44 27.71
CA THR A 1 0.73 2.79 28.91
C THR A 1 -0.62 3.38 28.51
N LYS A 2 -1.43 3.80 29.50
CA LYS A 2 -2.70 4.54 29.26
C LYS A 2 -2.52 5.86 28.48
N LEU A 3 -1.28 6.32 28.34
CA LEU A 3 -0.92 7.50 27.59
C LEU A 3 -0.61 7.20 26.10
N SER A 4 -0.51 5.91 25.73
CA SER A 4 -0.60 5.45 24.35
C SER A 4 -2.07 5.45 23.93
N SER A 5 -2.46 6.40 23.09
CA SER A 5 -3.87 6.56 22.67
C SER A 5 -4.41 5.25 22.07
N MET A 6 -5.54 4.78 22.61
CA MET A 6 -6.29 3.58 22.17
C MET A 6 -5.64 2.20 22.42
N ASP A 7 -4.38 2.11 22.88
CA ASP A 7 -3.66 0.83 22.98
C ASP A 7 -3.31 0.40 24.40
N GLY A 8 -3.23 1.32 25.36
CA GLY A 8 -2.76 1.03 26.71
C GLY A 8 -3.77 1.36 27.79
N PHE A 9 -3.88 0.48 28.80
CA PHE A 9 -4.71 0.67 29.98
C PHE A 9 -3.91 0.93 31.26
N CYS A 10 -2.65 0.50 31.26
CA CYS A 10 -1.84 0.49 32.49
C CYS A 10 -1.25 1.87 32.80
N ASP A 11 -1.26 2.21 34.08
CA ASP A 11 -0.61 3.38 34.61
C ASP A 11 0.92 3.25 34.53
N PRO A 12 1.68 4.26 34.03
CA PRO A 12 3.13 4.15 33.88
C PRO A 12 3.86 3.80 35.17
N GLY A 13 3.56 4.51 36.26
CA GLY A 13 4.15 4.24 37.58
C GLY A 13 3.72 2.89 38.14
N GLY A 14 2.47 2.47 37.86
CA GLY A 14 1.95 1.16 38.22
C GLY A 14 2.70 0.00 37.57
N ILE A 15 3.04 0.11 36.28
CA ILE A 15 3.85 -0.88 35.55
C ILE A 15 5.22 -1.02 36.21
N VAL A 16 5.91 0.09 36.51
CA VAL A 16 7.23 0.11 37.09
C VAL A 16 7.23 -0.59 38.47
N LYS A 17 6.29 -0.22 39.34
CA LYS A 17 6.11 -0.82 40.67
C LYS A 17 5.76 -2.31 40.60
N LEU A 18 4.93 -2.70 39.62
CA LEU A 18 4.57 -4.11 39.45
C LEU A 18 5.76 -4.95 38.97
N ALA A 19 6.52 -4.46 38.00
CA ALA A 19 7.73 -5.15 37.51
C ALA A 19 8.73 -5.39 38.63
N HIS A 20 9.02 -4.37 39.47
CA HIS A 20 9.89 -4.51 40.61
C HIS A 20 9.34 -5.53 41.65
N ARG A 21 8.05 -5.47 41.98
CA ARG A 21 7.42 -6.44 42.88
C ARG A 21 7.49 -7.87 42.35
N MET A 22 7.46 -8.05 41.03
CA MET A 22 7.64 -9.34 40.35
C MET A 22 9.11 -9.76 40.23
N ARG A 23 10.05 -8.98 40.80
CA ARG A 23 11.49 -9.21 40.79
C ARG A 23 12.10 -9.20 39.37
N HIS A 24 11.55 -8.40 38.47
CA HIS A 24 12.20 -8.14 37.20
C HIS A 24 13.39 -7.19 37.44
N PRO A 25 14.55 -7.40 36.80
CA PRO A 25 15.71 -6.53 36.97
C PRO A 25 15.54 -5.19 36.23
N ALA A 26 14.60 -5.11 35.32
CA ALA A 26 14.32 -3.91 34.52
C ALA A 26 12.90 -3.91 33.96
N VAL A 27 12.43 -2.72 33.56
CA VAL A 27 11.20 -2.54 32.81
C VAL A 27 11.40 -1.43 31.78
N ALA A 28 10.80 -1.59 30.58
CA ALA A 28 10.78 -0.56 29.56
C ALA A 28 9.39 0.08 29.48
N ILE A 29 9.35 1.40 29.27
CA ILE A 29 8.15 2.16 28.91
C ILE A 29 8.36 2.62 27.47
N THR A 30 7.43 2.23 26.57
CA THR A 30 7.52 2.48 25.14
C THR A 30 6.14 2.85 24.60
N ASP A 31 5.67 4.06 24.90
CA ASP A 31 4.39 4.56 24.41
C ASP A 31 4.44 4.87 22.91
N HIS A 32 3.31 4.77 22.22
CA HIS A 32 3.20 4.97 20.77
C HIS A 32 3.29 6.45 20.41
N GLY A 33 4.37 6.83 19.72
CA GLY A 33 4.62 8.18 19.21
C GLY A 33 4.82 9.27 20.26
N VAL A 34 4.89 8.90 21.55
CA VAL A 34 4.93 9.86 22.68
C VAL A 34 5.80 9.35 23.81
N CYS A 35 6.21 10.27 24.70
CA CYS A 35 6.99 10.00 25.92
C CYS A 35 6.29 10.52 27.20
N GLN A 36 4.99 10.74 27.15
CA GLN A 36 4.22 11.31 28.28
C GLN A 36 4.18 10.40 29.51
N GLY A 37 4.41 9.08 29.34
CA GLY A 37 4.50 8.12 30.44
C GLY A 37 5.79 8.21 31.23
N ASP A 38 6.87 8.74 30.64
CA ASP A 38 8.21 8.72 31.20
C ASP A 38 8.34 9.48 32.53
N PRO A 39 7.79 10.70 32.71
CA PRO A 39 7.92 11.43 33.99
C PRO A 39 7.28 10.71 35.17
N GLU A 40 6.16 9.99 34.95
CA GLU A 40 5.50 9.23 36.00
C GLU A 40 6.22 7.93 36.29
N ALA A 41 6.71 7.24 35.27
CA ALA A 41 7.55 6.05 35.39
C ALA A 41 8.86 6.36 36.13
N MET A 42 9.52 7.50 35.81
CA MET A 42 10.73 7.96 36.46
C MET A 42 10.53 8.16 37.94
N ARG A 43 9.50 8.89 38.39
CA ARG A 43 9.20 9.08 39.82
C ARG A 43 9.05 7.75 40.55
N ALA A 44 8.35 6.78 39.89
CA ALA A 44 8.20 5.45 40.48
C ALA A 44 9.54 4.68 40.60
N ALA A 45 10.41 4.81 39.60
CA ALA A 45 11.74 4.23 39.61
C ALA A 45 12.65 4.89 40.68
N ASP A 46 12.60 6.24 40.81
CA ASP A 46 13.36 6.97 41.87
C ASP A 46 12.96 6.53 43.26
N ASP A 47 11.69 6.24 43.49
CA ASP A 47 11.25 5.69 44.77
C ASP A 47 11.78 4.25 45.02
N ILE A 48 11.85 3.43 44.00
CA ILE A 48 12.40 2.07 44.07
C ILE A 48 13.90 2.12 44.32
N HIS A 49 14.63 3.03 43.68
CA HIS A 49 16.08 3.17 43.79
C HIS A 49 16.55 3.49 45.22
N LYS A 50 15.68 3.99 46.09
CA LYS A 50 15.97 4.18 47.50
C LYS A 50 16.23 2.85 48.26
N SER A 51 15.66 1.75 47.75
CA SER A 51 15.79 0.40 48.34
C SER A 51 16.47 -0.61 47.42
N ASP A 52 16.39 -0.42 46.11
CA ASP A 52 16.99 -1.28 45.10
C ASP A 52 17.58 -0.42 43.95
N PRO A 53 18.84 0.03 44.11
CA PRO A 53 19.50 0.90 43.14
C PRO A 53 19.88 0.18 41.85
N ASP A 54 19.82 -1.15 41.79
CA ASP A 54 20.15 -1.95 40.60
C ASP A 54 18.97 -2.12 39.67
N PHE A 55 17.72 -1.85 40.08
CA PHE A 55 16.55 -1.88 39.23
C PHE A 55 16.65 -0.84 38.13
N LYS A 56 16.32 -1.22 36.86
CA LYS A 56 16.48 -0.34 35.70
C LYS A 56 15.15 0.02 35.09
N LEU A 57 14.91 1.31 34.89
CA LEU A 57 13.89 1.83 34.01
C LEU A 57 14.52 2.18 32.65
N ILE A 58 13.96 1.61 31.58
CA ILE A 58 14.40 1.85 30.20
C ILE A 58 13.35 2.75 29.55
N TYR A 59 13.79 3.89 29.07
CA TYR A 59 12.95 4.84 28.34
C TYR A 59 12.99 4.53 26.86
N GLY A 60 11.82 4.56 26.20
CA GLY A 60 11.71 4.33 24.80
C GLY A 60 10.45 4.97 24.22
N CYS A 61 10.35 4.94 22.93
CA CYS A 61 9.17 5.38 22.19
C CYS A 61 8.96 4.44 21.01
N ALA A 62 7.73 3.98 20.82
CA ALA A 62 7.37 3.29 19.59
C ALA A 62 7.17 4.34 18.49
N ALA A 63 8.25 4.66 17.79
CA ALA A 63 8.25 5.67 16.73
C ALA A 63 7.49 5.17 15.49
N TYR A 64 6.81 6.09 14.84
CA TYR A 64 6.27 5.83 13.51
C TYR A 64 7.38 6.11 12.49
N PHE A 65 7.79 5.04 11.79
CA PHE A 65 8.70 5.20 10.67
C PHE A 65 7.90 5.64 9.45
N VAL A 66 8.24 6.80 8.91
CA VAL A 66 7.71 7.30 7.63
C VAL A 66 8.86 7.25 6.64
N ASP A 67 8.72 6.43 5.61
CA ASP A 67 9.65 6.41 4.48
C ASP A 67 9.27 7.55 3.54
N ASP A 68 9.94 8.68 3.68
CA ASP A 68 9.80 9.84 2.81
C ASP A 68 10.61 9.73 1.51
N MET A 69 11.37 8.63 1.35
CA MET A 69 12.02 8.24 0.10
C MET A 69 11.10 7.47 -0.82
N ASN A 70 9.80 7.40 -0.53
CA ASN A 70 8.82 6.74 -1.39
C ASN A 70 8.91 7.29 -2.82
N THR A 71 9.38 6.44 -3.71
CA THR A 71 9.42 6.79 -5.13
C THR A 71 8.04 6.65 -5.75
N SER A 72 7.67 7.61 -6.58
CA SER A 72 6.46 7.52 -7.42
C SER A 72 6.75 6.97 -8.81
N VAL A 73 8.03 6.94 -9.21
CA VAL A 73 8.49 6.45 -10.51
C VAL A 73 9.38 5.22 -10.30
N TYR A 74 9.03 4.13 -10.93
CA TYR A 74 9.71 2.85 -10.84
C TYR A 74 10.21 2.43 -12.22
N GLY A 75 11.45 1.95 -12.32
CA GLY A 75 12.10 1.56 -13.56
C GLY A 75 13.17 2.55 -14.00
N VAL A 76 13.63 2.40 -15.23
CA VAL A 76 14.84 3.12 -15.71
C VAL A 76 14.61 3.99 -16.94
N LYS A 77 13.40 3.96 -17.54
CA LYS A 77 13.11 4.78 -18.71
C LYS A 77 12.90 6.23 -18.30
N ASP A 78 13.67 7.11 -18.91
CA ASP A 78 13.52 8.55 -18.78
C ASP A 78 12.86 9.12 -20.03
N GLN A 79 11.92 10.03 -19.85
CA GLN A 79 11.28 10.76 -20.94
C GLN A 79 10.68 12.09 -20.43
N PRO A 80 10.48 13.09 -21.32
CA PRO A 80 9.82 14.32 -20.96
C PRO A 80 8.32 14.13 -20.71
N LEU A 81 7.69 15.03 -19.96
CA LEU A 81 6.29 14.95 -19.56
C LEU A 81 5.29 15.09 -20.73
N ASP A 82 5.71 15.64 -21.86
CA ASP A 82 4.96 15.71 -23.12
C ASP A 82 5.12 14.45 -23.97
N GLY A 83 5.83 13.44 -23.49
CA GLY A 83 5.98 12.15 -24.11
C GLY A 83 4.68 11.32 -24.11
N GLU A 84 4.79 10.10 -24.62
CA GLU A 84 3.66 9.18 -24.65
C GLU A 84 3.65 8.31 -23.40
N PHE A 85 2.48 8.19 -22.77
CA PHE A 85 2.22 7.36 -21.61
C PHE A 85 1.11 6.35 -21.91
N CYS A 86 1.11 5.23 -21.21
CA CYS A 86 0.00 4.30 -21.19
C CYS A 86 -0.63 4.33 -19.80
N VAL A 87 -1.76 5.00 -19.67
CA VAL A 87 -2.55 5.05 -18.43
C VAL A 87 -3.38 3.77 -18.35
N PHE A 88 -3.37 3.08 -17.23
CA PHE A 88 -4.07 1.81 -17.10
C PHE A 88 -4.67 1.59 -15.74
N ASP A 89 -5.70 0.77 -15.71
CA ASP A 89 -6.36 0.27 -14.52
C ASP A 89 -6.80 -1.18 -14.73
N THR A 90 -7.02 -1.92 -13.64
CA THR A 90 -7.40 -3.33 -13.76
C THR A 90 -8.41 -3.74 -12.70
N GLU A 91 -9.39 -4.54 -13.11
CA GLU A 91 -10.34 -5.16 -12.20
C GLU A 91 -9.92 -6.61 -11.88
N SER A 92 -10.19 -7.06 -10.65
CA SER A 92 -9.82 -8.40 -10.19
C SER A 92 -10.91 -9.05 -9.34
N THR A 93 -10.87 -10.38 -9.24
CA THR A 93 -11.80 -11.15 -8.41
C THR A 93 -11.47 -11.13 -6.91
N GLY A 94 -10.47 -10.34 -6.49
CA GLY A 94 -10.04 -10.22 -5.08
C GLY A 94 -8.69 -9.56 -4.92
N LEU A 95 -8.12 -9.60 -3.73
CA LEU A 95 -6.92 -8.85 -3.34
C LEU A 95 -5.60 -9.64 -3.39
N ASP A 96 -5.64 -10.97 -3.53
CA ASP A 96 -4.44 -11.81 -3.52
C ASP A 96 -4.03 -12.23 -4.95
N PRO A 97 -2.92 -11.67 -5.50
CA PRO A 97 -2.44 -11.99 -6.84
C PRO A 97 -2.07 -13.46 -7.07
N GLY A 98 -1.83 -14.21 -5.98
CA GLY A 98 -1.49 -15.64 -6.03
C GLY A 98 -2.68 -16.55 -6.23
N VAL A 99 -3.89 -16.09 -5.89
CA VAL A 99 -5.11 -16.93 -5.83
C VAL A 99 -6.21 -16.44 -6.77
N VAL A 100 -6.22 -15.14 -7.10
CA VAL A 100 -7.29 -14.50 -7.86
C VAL A 100 -6.85 -14.08 -9.25
N SER A 101 -7.82 -14.06 -10.18
CA SER A 101 -7.63 -13.69 -11.57
C SER A 101 -8.12 -12.27 -11.81
N ARG A 102 -7.61 -11.64 -12.86
CA ARG A 102 -8.17 -10.40 -13.39
C ARG A 102 -9.46 -10.69 -14.11
N THR A 103 -10.30 -9.67 -14.19
CA THR A 103 -11.55 -9.70 -14.92
C THR A 103 -11.59 -8.70 -16.06
N GLU A 104 -10.79 -7.63 -15.95
CA GLU A 104 -10.70 -6.59 -16.98
C GLU A 104 -9.34 -5.89 -16.92
N ILE A 105 -8.85 -5.42 -18.07
CA ILE A 105 -7.72 -4.51 -18.23
C ILE A 105 -8.18 -3.38 -19.15
N ARG A 106 -8.15 -2.15 -18.64
CA ARG A 106 -8.39 -0.93 -19.41
C ARG A 106 -7.11 -0.13 -19.51
N ALA A 107 -6.88 0.46 -20.67
CA ALA A 107 -5.72 1.32 -20.86
C ALA A 107 -5.95 2.35 -21.96
N ASP A 108 -5.36 3.53 -21.77
CA ASP A 108 -5.37 4.63 -22.71
C ASP A 108 -3.94 5.05 -23.03
N ASN A 109 -3.60 5.10 -24.31
CA ASN A 109 -2.37 5.76 -24.73
C ASN A 109 -2.61 7.27 -24.80
N VAL A 110 -1.80 8.02 -24.05
CA VAL A 110 -1.94 9.47 -23.89
C VAL A 110 -0.71 10.15 -24.44
N LYS A 111 -0.90 11.21 -25.22
CA LYS A 111 0.15 12.07 -25.76
C LYS A 111 -0.25 13.54 -25.60
N ASN A 112 0.66 14.38 -25.07
CA ASN A 112 0.37 15.79 -24.82
C ASN A 112 -0.90 16.04 -23.98
N GLY A 113 -1.25 15.12 -23.08
CA GLY A 113 -2.47 15.19 -22.26
C GLY A 113 -3.77 14.76 -22.96
N GLU A 114 -3.70 14.30 -24.19
CA GLU A 114 -4.87 13.82 -24.95
C GLU A 114 -4.81 12.30 -25.15
N VAL A 115 -5.95 11.63 -25.01
CA VAL A 115 -6.10 10.20 -25.33
C VAL A 115 -6.01 10.04 -26.84
N VAL A 116 -5.05 9.24 -27.30
CA VAL A 116 -4.82 8.96 -28.72
C VAL A 116 -5.27 7.56 -29.15
N GLU A 117 -5.35 6.64 -28.21
CA GLU A 117 -5.76 5.26 -28.45
C GLU A 117 -6.30 4.63 -27.16
N GLU A 118 -7.35 3.82 -27.27
CA GLU A 118 -8.00 3.16 -26.14
C GLU A 118 -7.87 1.64 -26.27
N PHE A 119 -7.75 0.95 -25.16
CA PHE A 119 -7.70 -0.50 -25.04
C PHE A 119 -8.61 -0.95 -23.89
N ASP A 120 -9.49 -1.89 -24.18
CA ASP A 120 -10.33 -2.52 -23.17
C ASP A 120 -10.46 -4.01 -23.49
N THR A 121 -10.22 -4.85 -22.49
CA THR A 121 -10.41 -6.29 -22.62
C THR A 121 -10.85 -6.93 -21.32
N PHE A 122 -11.91 -7.71 -21.40
CA PHE A 122 -12.20 -8.66 -20.35
C PHE A 122 -11.15 -9.77 -20.32
N VAL A 123 -11.01 -10.40 -19.16
CA VAL A 123 -10.12 -11.55 -18.95
C VAL A 123 -10.94 -12.68 -18.36
N LYS A 124 -10.88 -13.85 -18.96
CA LYS A 124 -11.56 -15.04 -18.45
C LYS A 124 -10.90 -15.48 -17.14
N PRO A 125 -11.58 -15.38 -16.00
CA PRO A 125 -11.00 -15.76 -14.73
C PRO A 125 -10.94 -17.29 -14.58
N GLY A 126 -9.95 -17.79 -13.86
CA GLY A 126 -9.81 -19.22 -13.57
C GLY A 126 -10.87 -19.78 -12.61
N LYS A 127 -11.65 -18.92 -11.96
CA LYS A 127 -12.75 -19.26 -11.04
C LYS A 127 -13.94 -18.34 -11.30
N PRO A 128 -15.18 -18.78 -11.05
CA PRO A 128 -16.37 -17.94 -11.21
C PRO A 128 -16.29 -16.68 -10.36
N ILE A 129 -16.78 -15.58 -10.94
CA ILE A 129 -16.93 -14.28 -10.26
C ILE A 129 -18.05 -14.43 -9.21
N THR A 130 -17.77 -14.02 -7.99
CA THR A 130 -18.78 -14.09 -6.91
C THR A 130 -19.75 -12.91 -6.98
N PRO A 131 -20.99 -13.04 -6.46
CA PRO A 131 -21.96 -11.94 -6.44
C PRO A 131 -21.40 -10.64 -5.80
N LYS A 132 -20.57 -10.78 -4.76
CA LYS A 132 -19.92 -9.64 -4.10
C LYS A 132 -18.96 -8.88 -5.03
N ILE A 133 -18.22 -9.60 -5.87
CA ILE A 133 -17.31 -8.98 -6.85
C ILE A 133 -18.11 -8.34 -7.98
N THR A 134 -19.17 -9.00 -8.46
CA THR A 134 -20.09 -8.40 -9.45
C THR A 134 -20.72 -7.10 -8.92
N GLU A 135 -21.14 -7.07 -7.66
CA GLU A 135 -21.66 -5.85 -7.02
C GLU A 135 -20.63 -4.71 -6.97
N LEU A 136 -19.35 -5.05 -6.74
CA LEU A 136 -18.26 -4.07 -6.64
C LEU A 136 -17.81 -3.54 -7.99
N THR A 137 -17.63 -4.42 -9.00
CA THR A 137 -17.01 -4.11 -10.30
C THR A 137 -18.03 -3.96 -11.44
N GLY A 138 -19.25 -4.45 -11.25
CA GLY A 138 -20.26 -4.55 -12.32
C GLY A 138 -20.04 -5.72 -13.29
N ILE A 139 -18.92 -6.45 -13.19
CA ILE A 139 -18.57 -7.52 -14.13
C ILE A 139 -19.24 -8.83 -13.72
N THR A 140 -19.93 -9.46 -14.66
CA THR A 140 -20.63 -10.74 -14.46
C THR A 140 -19.89 -11.91 -15.10
N ASN A 141 -20.26 -13.13 -14.73
CA ASN A 141 -19.69 -14.34 -15.33
C ASN A 141 -20.00 -14.45 -16.84
N GLU A 142 -21.15 -13.94 -17.26
CA GLU A 142 -21.57 -13.93 -18.67
C GLU A 142 -20.67 -13.01 -19.50
N MET A 143 -20.30 -11.85 -18.98
CA MET A 143 -19.44 -10.87 -19.67
C MET A 143 -18.05 -11.42 -19.96
N VAL A 144 -17.53 -12.30 -19.11
CA VAL A 144 -16.18 -12.87 -19.22
C VAL A 144 -16.16 -14.29 -19.82
N ALA A 145 -17.33 -14.86 -20.16
CA ALA A 145 -17.44 -16.26 -20.61
C ALA A 145 -16.59 -16.55 -21.85
N ASP A 146 -16.63 -15.64 -22.83
CA ASP A 146 -15.91 -15.73 -24.11
C ASP A 146 -14.67 -14.83 -24.17
N ALA A 147 -14.27 -14.27 -23.02
CA ALA A 147 -13.08 -13.42 -22.93
C ALA A 147 -11.78 -14.24 -23.14
N PRO A 148 -10.69 -13.59 -23.61
CA PRO A 148 -9.39 -14.22 -23.72
C PRO A 148 -8.87 -14.68 -22.35
N GLY A 149 -8.00 -15.69 -22.38
CA GLY A 149 -7.31 -16.15 -21.17
C GLY A 149 -6.29 -15.10 -20.66
N GLU A 150 -5.84 -15.28 -19.40
CA GLU A 150 -4.95 -14.33 -18.74
C GLU A 150 -3.67 -14.03 -19.56
N LYS A 151 -3.08 -15.05 -20.17
CA LYS A 151 -1.88 -14.89 -20.99
C LYS A 151 -2.15 -14.05 -22.25
N GLU A 152 -3.21 -14.37 -22.99
CA GLU A 152 -3.58 -13.68 -24.23
C GLU A 152 -3.93 -12.21 -23.95
N ALA A 153 -4.70 -11.95 -22.90
CA ALA A 153 -5.06 -10.59 -22.50
C ALA A 153 -3.84 -9.77 -22.08
N LEU A 154 -2.90 -10.39 -21.33
CA LEU A 154 -1.66 -9.74 -20.94
C LEU A 154 -0.78 -9.43 -22.15
N GLU A 155 -0.61 -10.38 -23.08
CA GLU A 155 0.16 -10.16 -24.32
C GLU A 155 -0.45 -9.05 -25.16
N ALA A 156 -1.78 -8.99 -25.30
CA ALA A 156 -2.48 -7.93 -26.00
C ALA A 156 -2.27 -6.55 -25.32
N PHE A 157 -2.40 -6.49 -23.99
CA PHE A 157 -2.11 -5.27 -23.23
C PHE A 157 -0.66 -4.80 -23.39
N LEU A 158 0.32 -5.69 -23.25
CA LEU A 158 1.72 -5.34 -23.42
C LEU A 158 2.06 -4.88 -24.83
N LYS A 159 1.43 -5.47 -25.84
CA LYS A 159 1.54 -5.01 -27.23
C LYS A 159 0.98 -3.61 -27.41
N PHE A 160 -0.17 -3.31 -26.80
CA PHE A 160 -0.82 -2.00 -26.82
C PHE A 160 0.04 -0.95 -26.11
N ALA A 161 0.50 -1.24 -24.90
CA ALA A 161 1.35 -0.34 -24.12
C ALA A 161 2.70 -0.08 -24.82
N GLY A 162 3.22 -1.07 -25.55
CA GLY A 162 4.52 -0.97 -26.18
C GLY A 162 5.65 -0.71 -25.19
N ASP A 163 6.48 0.28 -25.48
CA ASP A 163 7.57 0.73 -24.62
C ASP A 163 7.22 1.98 -23.78
N ARG A 164 5.96 2.39 -23.75
CA ARG A 164 5.50 3.56 -23.00
C ARG A 164 5.67 3.37 -21.50
N ILE A 165 5.86 4.49 -20.79
CA ILE A 165 5.79 4.49 -19.33
C ILE A 165 4.33 4.23 -18.95
N LEU A 166 4.13 3.21 -18.09
CA LEU A 166 2.82 2.90 -17.55
C LEU A 166 2.45 3.90 -16.45
N VAL A 167 1.21 4.31 -16.37
CA VAL A 167 0.72 5.24 -15.35
C VAL A 167 -0.57 4.69 -14.75
N GLY A 168 -0.71 4.75 -13.44
CA GLY A 168 -1.98 4.41 -12.81
C GLY A 168 -2.01 4.80 -11.33
N HIS A 169 -3.16 4.65 -10.72
CA HIS A 169 -3.41 5.08 -9.35
C HIS A 169 -3.32 3.93 -8.36
N ASN A 170 -2.37 4.00 -7.41
CA ASN A 170 -2.07 2.92 -6.47
C ASN A 170 -1.57 1.62 -7.14
N VAL A 171 -1.02 1.77 -8.34
CA VAL A 171 -0.63 0.61 -9.16
C VAL A 171 0.55 -0.16 -8.57
N HIS A 172 1.43 0.48 -7.83
CA HIS A 172 2.57 -0.21 -7.20
C HIS A 172 2.10 -1.26 -6.20
N ALA A 173 1.17 -0.89 -5.34
CA ALA A 173 0.65 -1.77 -4.31
C ALA A 173 -0.35 -2.80 -4.85
N PHE A 174 -1.02 -2.53 -5.98
CA PHE A 174 -2.10 -3.35 -6.50
C PHE A 174 -1.82 -3.88 -7.92
N ASP A 175 -2.06 -3.10 -8.96
CA ASP A 175 -2.08 -3.57 -10.35
C ASP A 175 -0.77 -4.21 -10.81
N MET A 176 0.36 -3.60 -10.48
CA MET A 176 1.68 -4.12 -10.83
C MET A 176 1.98 -5.48 -10.18
N ARG A 177 1.44 -5.74 -8.99
CA ARG A 177 1.58 -7.06 -8.35
C ARG A 177 0.83 -8.14 -9.13
N PHE A 178 -0.38 -7.82 -9.60
CA PHE A 178 -1.17 -8.72 -10.43
C PHE A 178 -0.53 -8.93 -11.80
N LEU A 179 -0.10 -7.85 -12.49
CA LEU A 179 0.58 -7.96 -13.79
C LEU A 179 1.84 -8.83 -13.68
N ARG A 180 2.66 -8.63 -12.66
CA ARG A 180 3.86 -9.44 -12.43
C ARG A 180 3.53 -10.90 -12.13
N ALA A 181 2.49 -11.17 -11.35
CA ALA A 181 2.05 -12.52 -11.07
C ALA A 181 1.53 -13.23 -12.33
N ALA A 182 0.73 -12.55 -13.15
CA ALA A 182 0.26 -13.04 -14.44
C ALA A 182 1.41 -13.30 -15.42
N ALA A 183 2.34 -12.36 -15.53
CA ALA A 183 3.54 -12.49 -16.36
C ALA A 183 4.39 -13.70 -15.95
N LYS A 184 4.60 -13.89 -14.64
CA LYS A 184 5.33 -15.04 -14.11
C LYS A 184 4.64 -16.36 -14.44
N ARG A 185 3.31 -16.45 -14.28
CA ARG A 185 2.53 -17.66 -14.66
C ARG A 185 2.59 -17.95 -16.16
N SER A 186 2.61 -16.91 -16.97
CA SER A 186 2.63 -16.99 -18.44
C SER A 186 4.02 -17.13 -19.04
N GLY A 187 5.09 -17.07 -18.23
CA GLY A 187 6.48 -17.09 -18.70
C GLY A 187 6.89 -15.83 -19.47
N ILE A 188 6.21 -14.70 -19.23
CA ILE A 188 6.48 -13.41 -19.87
C ILE A 188 7.42 -12.60 -18.98
N LYS A 189 8.49 -12.01 -19.56
CA LYS A 189 9.33 -11.05 -18.87
C LYS A 189 8.64 -9.71 -18.81
N LEU A 190 8.45 -9.16 -17.59
CA LEU A 190 7.77 -7.89 -17.36
C LEU A 190 8.61 -6.99 -16.44
N GLU A 191 9.25 -5.99 -17.03
CA GLU A 191 10.08 -5.01 -16.32
C GLU A 191 9.76 -3.59 -16.84
N PRO A 192 8.53 -3.10 -16.73
CA PRO A 192 8.16 -1.80 -17.25
C PRO A 192 8.67 -0.68 -16.34
N THR A 193 8.87 0.50 -16.92
CA THR A 193 8.87 1.74 -16.14
C THR A 193 7.43 2.16 -15.91
N TYR A 194 7.10 2.55 -14.68
CA TYR A 194 5.74 2.99 -14.34
C TYR A 194 5.72 4.08 -13.27
N ILE A 195 4.65 4.85 -13.26
CA ILE A 195 4.37 5.94 -12.33
C ILE A 195 3.14 5.58 -11.50
N ASP A 196 3.25 5.72 -10.18
CA ASP A 196 2.13 5.60 -9.25
C ASP A 196 1.62 6.99 -8.86
N THR A 197 0.45 7.34 -9.38
CA THR A 197 -0.14 8.66 -9.14
C THR A 197 -0.64 8.87 -7.71
N LEU A 198 -0.89 7.81 -6.94
CA LEU A 198 -1.21 7.93 -5.51
C LEU A 198 -0.01 8.49 -4.74
N THR A 199 1.16 7.85 -4.88
CA THR A 199 2.38 8.27 -4.20
C THR A 199 2.81 9.66 -4.67
N MET A 200 2.68 9.94 -5.96
CA MET A 200 2.95 11.26 -6.52
C MET A 200 2.03 12.34 -5.92
N ALA A 201 0.73 12.09 -5.84
CA ALA A 201 -0.23 13.02 -5.26
C ALA A 201 0.03 13.26 -3.76
N GLN A 202 0.42 12.23 -3.02
CA GLN A 202 0.79 12.36 -1.60
C GLN A 202 2.00 13.28 -1.40
N ALA A 203 2.97 13.22 -2.30
CA ALA A 203 4.15 14.09 -2.26
C ALA A 203 3.83 15.53 -2.71
N MET A 204 3.02 15.70 -3.76
CA MET A 204 2.71 17.02 -4.33
C MET A 204 1.66 17.79 -3.54
N TYR A 205 0.70 17.11 -2.91
CA TYR A 205 -0.43 17.71 -2.22
C TYR A 205 -0.55 17.18 -0.78
N PRO A 206 0.44 17.43 0.10
CA PRO A 206 0.39 16.94 1.46
C PRO A 206 -0.80 17.53 2.21
N GLY A 207 -1.52 16.71 2.96
CA GLY A 207 -2.63 17.15 3.81
C GLY A 207 -4.02 17.11 3.16
N LEU A 208 -4.18 16.51 1.99
CA LEU A 208 -5.52 16.22 1.47
C LEU A 208 -6.28 15.26 2.41
N PRO A 209 -7.60 15.42 2.55
CA PRO A 209 -8.42 14.54 3.39
C PRO A 209 -8.42 13.08 2.90
N THR A 210 -8.29 12.88 1.61
CA THR A 210 -8.09 11.57 0.95
C THR A 210 -7.35 11.73 -0.35
N TYR A 211 -6.71 10.65 -0.81
CA TYR A 211 -6.01 10.61 -2.10
C TYR A 211 -6.73 9.72 -3.12
N LYS A 212 -8.05 9.58 -3.01
CA LYS A 212 -8.86 8.94 -4.05
C LYS A 212 -8.85 9.81 -5.32
N GLN A 213 -8.90 9.18 -6.49
CA GLN A 213 -8.91 9.87 -7.79
C GLN A 213 -9.93 11.02 -7.84
N GLY A 214 -11.16 10.78 -7.38
CA GLY A 214 -12.20 11.82 -7.34
C GLY A 214 -11.91 13.02 -6.40
N THR A 215 -10.97 12.88 -5.45
CA THR A 215 -10.49 14.01 -4.65
C THR A 215 -9.39 14.75 -5.37
N ILE A 216 -8.41 14.02 -5.93
CA ILE A 216 -7.27 14.61 -6.65
C ILE A 216 -7.73 15.40 -7.88
N ASN A 217 -8.71 14.89 -8.62
CA ASN A 217 -9.27 15.57 -9.82
C ASN A 217 -9.95 16.92 -9.53
N LYS A 218 -10.15 17.28 -8.26
CA LYS A 218 -10.75 18.57 -7.86
C LYS A 218 -9.71 19.63 -7.49
N HIS A 219 -8.45 19.24 -7.42
CA HIS A 219 -7.30 20.09 -7.11
C HIS A 219 -6.43 20.34 -8.33
#